data_7c71ec91bad4a1a04a97332aa423d9be
#
_entry.id   7c71ec91bad4a1a04a97332aa423d9be
#
_cell.length_a   1.000
_cell.length_b   1.000
_cell.length_c   1.000
_cell.angle_alpha   90.00
_cell.angle_beta   90.00
_cell.angle_gamma   90.00
#
_symmetry.space_group_name_H-M   'P 1'
#
loop_
_entity.id
_entity.type
_entity.pdbx_description
1 polymer ?
#
loop_
_entity_poly.entity_id
_entity_poly.type
_entity_poly.pdbx_seq_one_letter_code
_entity_poly.pdbx_strand_id
1 'polypeptide(L)'
;MADYIPPTLDWVREQVELYEGSNGTEGTTLRDTGMPCIIVTHTGNKTGGIRKIPLMRVEVDGNYVLVGSYGGRAKNPVWVYNIRANPDVKIRDKTEVFQMRVREVTEDPERQRLWGASAAAYPPYNEYQAKTDRKIPVFFAERVQP
;
A
#
# COMPACT_ATOMS: atom_id res chain seq x y z
N MET A 1 5.37 23.17 -6.36
CA MET A 1 5.45 22.12 -5.33
C MET A 1 4.06 21.53 -5.10
N ALA A 2 3.95 20.21 -5.04
CA ALA A 2 2.66 19.58 -4.86
C ALA A 2 2.20 19.67 -3.41
N ASP A 3 0.92 19.97 -3.23
CA ASP A 3 0.31 20.05 -1.90
C ASP A 3 0.02 18.64 -1.36
N TYR A 4 0.16 18.49 -0.05
CA TYR A 4 -0.29 17.28 0.61
C TYR A 4 -1.81 17.30 0.79
N ILE A 5 -2.48 16.25 0.31
CA ILE A 5 -3.92 16.11 0.42
C ILE A 5 -4.20 14.96 1.42
N PRO A 6 -4.64 15.27 2.64
CA PRO A 6 -4.86 14.25 3.66
C PRO A 6 -5.99 13.28 3.28
N PRO A 7 -5.96 12.05 3.82
CA PRO A 7 -7.09 11.12 3.68
C PRO A 7 -8.38 11.73 4.25
N THR A 8 -9.50 11.41 3.62
CA THR A 8 -10.80 11.94 4.06
C THR A 8 -11.41 11.16 5.22
N LEU A 9 -11.09 9.86 5.35
CA LEU A 9 -11.54 9.07 6.48
C LEU A 9 -10.73 9.42 7.72
N ASP A 10 -11.43 9.78 8.79
CA ASP A 10 -10.77 10.25 10.02
C ASP A 10 -9.75 9.27 10.57
N TRP A 11 -10.10 7.99 10.68
CA TRP A 11 -9.18 7.02 11.27
C TRP A 11 -7.95 6.79 10.41
N VAL A 12 -8.09 6.86 9.08
CA VAL A 12 -6.95 6.73 8.17
C VAL A 12 -6.02 7.93 8.32
N ARG A 13 -6.58 9.14 8.35
CA ARG A 13 -5.81 10.37 8.54
C ARG A 13 -5.07 10.33 9.88
N GLU A 14 -5.76 9.94 10.94
CA GLU A 14 -5.16 9.87 12.29
C GLU A 14 -4.03 8.84 12.34
N GLN A 15 -4.21 7.69 11.70
CA GLN A 15 -3.16 6.67 11.64
C GLN A 15 -1.92 7.19 10.90
N VAL A 16 -2.10 7.84 9.75
CA VAL A 16 -1.00 8.42 8.98
C VAL A 16 -0.28 9.49 9.82
N GLU A 17 -1.03 10.37 10.46
CA GLU A 17 -0.45 11.44 11.27
C GLU A 17 0.36 10.89 12.45
N LEU A 18 -0.16 9.88 13.13
CA LEU A 18 0.54 9.26 14.27
C LEU A 18 1.81 8.55 13.80
N TYR A 19 1.70 7.78 12.73
CA TYR A 19 2.83 7.01 12.20
C TYR A 19 3.96 7.95 11.74
N GLU A 20 3.61 8.93 10.90
CA GLU A 20 4.59 9.87 10.36
C GLU A 20 5.09 10.85 11.42
N GLY A 21 4.18 11.36 12.25
CA GLY A 21 4.53 12.34 13.29
C GLY A 21 5.43 11.78 14.39
N SER A 22 5.34 10.46 14.65
CA SER A 22 6.21 9.80 15.61
C SER A 22 7.52 9.29 14.99
N ASN A 23 7.76 9.60 13.72
CA ASN A 23 8.90 9.07 12.95
C ASN A 23 8.92 7.54 12.94
N GLY A 24 7.73 6.93 12.84
CA GLY A 24 7.60 5.48 12.70
C GLY A 24 7.73 4.69 14.00
N THR A 25 7.58 5.34 15.15
CA THR A 25 7.66 4.64 16.45
C THR A 25 6.28 4.30 17.02
N GLU A 26 5.23 4.95 16.54
CA GLU A 26 3.85 4.70 16.98
C GLU A 26 2.94 4.58 15.76
N GLY A 27 1.76 3.96 15.97
CA GLY A 27 0.80 3.76 14.89
C GLY A 27 1.27 2.77 13.83
N THR A 28 2.15 1.83 14.18
CA THR A 28 2.82 0.93 13.24
C THR A 28 2.01 -0.33 12.94
N THR A 29 0.84 -0.49 13.57
CA THR A 29 -0.08 -1.59 13.24
C THR A 29 -1.37 -1.00 12.71
N LEU A 30 -1.95 -1.66 11.68
CA LEU A 30 -3.17 -1.17 11.07
C LEU A 30 -4.34 -1.33 12.04
N ARG A 31 -5.17 -0.30 12.11
CA ARG A 31 -6.29 -0.22 13.03
C ARG A 31 -7.10 -1.52 13.06
N ASP A 32 -7.41 -1.98 14.28
CA ASP A 32 -8.25 -3.15 14.56
C ASP A 32 -7.70 -4.49 14.06
N THR A 33 -6.53 -4.52 13.45
CA THR A 33 -5.94 -5.77 13.00
C THR A 33 -4.80 -6.27 13.87
N GLY A 34 -4.11 -5.36 14.56
CA GLY A 34 -2.89 -5.67 15.29
C GLY A 34 -1.72 -6.07 14.39
N MET A 35 -1.89 -5.96 13.06
CA MET A 35 -0.88 -6.38 12.08
C MET A 35 -0.04 -5.20 11.63
N PRO A 36 1.28 -5.42 11.38
CA PRO A 36 2.15 -4.32 10.92
C PRO A 36 1.66 -3.68 9.63
N CYS A 37 1.82 -2.37 9.53
CA CYS A 37 1.51 -1.65 8.31
C CYS A 37 2.67 -0.75 7.91
N ILE A 38 2.61 -0.25 6.67
CA ILE A 38 3.53 0.71 6.10
C ILE A 38 2.75 1.94 5.66
N ILE A 39 3.44 3.06 5.48
CA ILE A 39 2.83 4.25 4.89
C ILE A 39 3.38 4.42 3.48
N VAL A 40 2.49 4.47 2.49
CA VAL A 40 2.86 4.69 1.10
C VAL A 40 2.51 6.11 0.71
N THR A 41 3.55 6.89 0.41
CA THR A 41 3.39 8.26 -0.10
C THR A 41 3.42 8.19 -1.61
N HIS A 42 2.36 8.67 -2.25
CA HIS A 42 2.20 8.58 -3.70
C HIS A 42 1.58 9.87 -4.27
N THR A 43 1.53 9.97 -5.59
CA THR A 43 1.06 11.18 -6.26
C THR A 43 -0.33 10.96 -6.84
N GLY A 44 -1.25 11.88 -6.56
CA GLY A 44 -2.62 11.80 -7.06
C GLY A 44 -2.69 11.90 -8.58
N ASN A 45 -3.44 10.99 -9.19
CA ASN A 45 -3.59 10.91 -10.64
C ASN A 45 -4.29 12.15 -11.23
N LYS A 46 -5.28 12.68 -10.52
CA LYS A 46 -6.08 13.79 -11.04
C LYS A 46 -5.53 15.17 -10.69
N THR A 47 -4.99 15.32 -9.49
CA THR A 47 -4.59 16.63 -8.97
C THR A 47 -3.08 16.85 -8.95
N GLY A 48 -2.29 15.77 -9.01
CA GLY A 48 -0.85 15.84 -8.78
C GLY A 48 -0.48 16.04 -7.32
N GLY A 49 -1.46 16.06 -6.42
CA GLY A 49 -1.22 16.26 -4.99
C GLY A 49 -0.58 15.03 -4.35
N ILE A 50 0.15 15.28 -3.26
CA ILE A 50 0.79 14.20 -2.51
C ILE A 50 -0.24 13.55 -1.58
N ARG A 51 -0.31 12.22 -1.63
CA ARG A 51 -1.23 11.44 -0.81
C ARG A 51 -0.46 10.38 -0.04
N LYS A 52 -1.02 10.00 1.12
CA LYS A 52 -0.43 8.96 1.97
C LYS A 52 -1.51 7.99 2.38
N ILE A 53 -1.17 6.71 2.44
CA ILE A 53 -2.12 5.66 2.83
C ILE A 53 -1.39 4.57 3.62
N PRO A 54 -2.01 4.06 4.71
CA PRO A 54 -1.49 2.88 5.40
C PRO A 54 -1.93 1.63 4.66
N LEU A 55 -1.00 0.72 4.44
CA LEU A 55 -1.27 -0.58 3.85
C LEU A 55 -0.63 -1.66 4.70
N MET A 56 -1.15 -2.89 4.62
CA MET A 56 -0.52 -4.03 5.27
C MET A 56 0.92 -4.17 4.83
N ARG A 57 1.80 -4.47 5.80
CA ARG A 57 3.20 -4.71 5.52
C ARG A 57 3.38 -6.12 4.96
N VAL A 58 3.73 -6.21 3.70
CA VAL A 58 4.09 -7.47 3.05
C VAL A 58 5.47 -7.26 2.43
N GLU A 59 6.50 -7.78 3.07
CA GLU A 59 7.87 -7.62 2.61
C GLU A 59 8.36 -8.91 1.98
N VAL A 60 8.99 -8.78 0.79
CA VAL A 60 9.59 -9.90 0.05
C VAL A 60 10.95 -9.44 -0.45
N ASP A 61 12.02 -10.05 0.05
CA ASP A 61 13.40 -9.77 -0.36
C ASP A 61 13.79 -8.28 -0.26
N GLY A 62 13.30 -7.62 0.79
CA GLY A 62 13.59 -6.20 1.01
C GLY A 62 12.71 -5.24 0.23
N ASN A 63 11.78 -5.77 -0.55
CA ASN A 63 10.81 -4.99 -1.32
C ASN A 63 9.41 -5.23 -0.74
N TYR A 64 8.41 -4.50 -1.23
CA TYR A 64 7.07 -4.57 -0.65
C TYR A 64 6.00 -4.92 -1.68
N VAL A 65 5.02 -5.71 -1.25
CA VAL A 65 3.84 -6.03 -2.08
C VAL A 65 2.70 -5.14 -1.64
N LEU A 66 2.08 -4.46 -2.61
CA LEU A 66 0.92 -3.62 -2.36
C LEU A 66 -0.31 -4.28 -2.98
N VAL A 67 -1.33 -4.56 -2.18
CA VAL A 67 -2.52 -5.29 -2.63
C VAL A 67 -3.72 -4.37 -2.65
N GLY A 68 -4.30 -4.18 -3.84
CA GLY A 68 -5.44 -3.30 -4.05
C GLY A 68 -6.77 -3.97 -3.71
N SER A 69 -6.88 -4.58 -2.55
CA SER A 69 -8.03 -5.39 -2.16
C SER A 69 -9.31 -4.58 -1.90
N TYR A 70 -9.19 -3.43 -1.28
CA TYR A 70 -10.30 -2.59 -0.84
C TYR A 70 -11.38 -3.40 -0.09
N GLY A 71 -10.95 -4.37 0.75
CA GLY A 71 -11.86 -5.23 1.48
C GLY A 71 -12.70 -6.14 0.60
N GLY A 72 -12.32 -6.37 -0.64
CA GLY A 72 -13.08 -7.19 -1.58
C GLY A 72 -14.24 -6.46 -2.25
N ARG A 73 -14.25 -5.12 -2.20
CA ARG A 73 -15.28 -4.34 -2.90
C ARG A 73 -15.16 -4.52 -4.42
N ALA A 74 -16.23 -4.18 -5.13
CA ALA A 74 -16.32 -4.39 -6.58
C ALA A 74 -15.37 -3.46 -7.38
N LYS A 75 -14.85 -2.42 -6.76
CA LYS A 75 -13.95 -1.45 -7.42
C LYS A 75 -12.62 -1.35 -6.69
N ASN A 76 -11.61 -0.84 -7.40
CA ASN A 76 -10.28 -0.63 -6.83
C ASN A 76 -10.27 0.57 -5.89
N PRO A 77 -9.39 0.57 -4.88
CA PRO A 77 -9.13 1.79 -4.11
C PRO A 77 -8.48 2.84 -5.01
N VAL A 78 -8.67 4.10 -4.66
CA VAL A 78 -8.18 5.23 -5.48
C VAL A 78 -6.67 5.18 -5.69
N TRP A 79 -5.91 4.74 -4.69
CA TRP A 79 -4.45 4.71 -4.80
C TRP A 79 -3.94 3.80 -5.93
N VAL A 80 -4.75 2.80 -6.32
CA VAL A 80 -4.38 1.92 -7.45
C VAL A 80 -4.21 2.74 -8.72
N TYR A 81 -5.15 3.64 -9.01
CA TYR A 81 -5.09 4.48 -10.20
C TYR A 81 -3.96 5.50 -10.10
N ASN A 82 -3.72 6.01 -8.90
CA ASN A 82 -2.62 6.96 -8.67
C ASN A 82 -1.27 6.32 -8.98
N ILE A 83 -1.04 5.12 -8.47
CA ILE A 83 0.23 4.41 -8.65
C ILE A 83 0.41 3.92 -10.08
N ARG A 84 -0.68 3.53 -10.76
CA ARG A 84 -0.59 3.18 -12.18
C ARG A 84 -0.13 4.36 -13.02
N ALA A 85 -0.59 5.57 -12.71
CA ALA A 85 -0.20 6.78 -13.43
C ALA A 85 1.18 7.30 -13.00
N ASN A 86 1.52 7.16 -11.71
CA ASN A 86 2.77 7.69 -11.14
C ASN A 86 3.41 6.60 -10.27
N PRO A 87 4.28 5.75 -10.84
CA PRO A 87 4.81 4.59 -10.11
C PRO A 87 5.91 4.90 -9.11
N ASP A 88 6.41 6.12 -9.05
CA ASP A 88 7.42 6.49 -8.06
C ASP A 88 6.75 6.84 -6.74
N VAL A 89 7.11 6.12 -5.68
CA VAL A 89 6.51 6.28 -4.37
C VAL A 89 7.59 6.30 -3.29
N LYS A 90 7.17 6.69 -2.10
CA LYS A 90 8.02 6.60 -0.91
C LYS A 90 7.31 5.68 0.08
N ILE A 91 8.04 4.72 0.63
CA ILE A 91 7.47 3.80 1.61
C ILE A 91 8.18 3.97 2.93
N ARG A 92 7.38 4.22 3.98
CA ARG A 92 7.86 4.24 5.35
C ARG A 92 7.51 2.91 6.01
N ASP A 93 8.56 2.22 6.49
CA ASP A 93 8.41 0.99 7.28
C ASP A 93 9.05 1.25 8.64
N LYS A 94 8.22 1.62 9.63
CA LYS A 94 8.66 2.09 10.93
C LYS A 94 9.59 3.29 10.77
N THR A 95 10.82 3.23 11.29
CA THR A 95 11.75 4.36 11.25
C THR A 95 12.49 4.51 9.91
N GLU A 96 12.36 3.53 9.03
CA GLU A 96 13.04 3.55 7.73
C GLU A 96 12.14 4.07 6.63
N VAL A 97 12.71 4.86 5.72
CA VAL A 97 11.98 5.43 4.58
C VAL A 97 12.77 5.14 3.31
N PHE A 98 12.08 4.59 2.31
CA PHE A 98 12.71 4.17 1.06
C PHE A 98 12.04 4.83 -0.15
N GLN A 99 12.85 5.27 -1.10
CA GLN A 99 12.34 5.61 -2.44
C GLN A 99 12.16 4.31 -3.20
N MET A 100 10.96 4.11 -3.74
CA MET A 100 10.59 2.86 -4.40
C MET A 100 9.98 3.15 -5.77
N ARG A 101 10.09 2.18 -6.66
CA ARG A 101 9.37 2.22 -7.93
C ARG A 101 8.46 1.02 -8.01
N VAL A 102 7.19 1.25 -8.34
CA VAL A 102 6.14 0.23 -8.30
C VAL A 102 5.86 -0.28 -9.70
N ARG A 103 5.70 -1.59 -9.85
CA ARG A 103 5.16 -2.17 -11.07
C ARG A 103 3.99 -3.08 -10.73
N GLU A 104 3.00 -3.10 -11.60
CA GLU A 104 1.86 -4.00 -11.42
C GLU A 104 2.23 -5.39 -11.91
N VAL A 105 1.96 -6.42 -11.10
CA VAL A 105 2.30 -7.81 -11.41
C VAL A 105 1.03 -8.54 -11.79
N THR A 106 0.92 -8.88 -13.08
CA THR A 106 -0.30 -9.50 -13.62
C THR A 106 -0.08 -10.96 -14.05
N GLU A 107 1.18 -11.39 -14.20
CA GLU A 107 1.51 -12.69 -14.75
C GLU A 107 2.04 -13.68 -13.73
N ASP A 108 1.60 -14.93 -13.84
CA ASP A 108 2.15 -16.03 -13.04
C ASP A 108 3.47 -16.50 -13.67
N PRO A 109 4.37 -17.08 -12.90
CA PRO A 109 4.23 -17.46 -11.49
C PRO A 109 4.48 -16.33 -10.49
N GLU A 110 4.97 -15.16 -10.93
CA GLU A 110 5.31 -14.07 -10.01
C GLU A 110 4.10 -13.60 -9.21
N ARG A 111 2.95 -13.40 -9.88
CA ARG A 111 1.74 -12.96 -9.19
C ARG A 111 1.32 -13.94 -8.09
N GLN A 112 1.37 -15.25 -8.39
CA GLN A 112 1.02 -16.27 -7.38
C GLN A 112 1.97 -16.24 -6.19
N ARG A 113 3.26 -16.04 -6.43
CA ARG A 113 4.25 -15.96 -5.37
C ARG A 113 3.98 -14.75 -4.45
N LEU A 114 3.72 -13.59 -5.06
CA LEU A 114 3.44 -12.38 -4.29
C LEU A 114 2.09 -12.45 -3.57
N TRP A 115 1.09 -13.04 -4.21
CA TRP A 115 -0.21 -13.26 -3.56
C TRP A 115 -0.07 -14.18 -2.35
N GLY A 116 0.69 -15.27 -2.50
CA GLY A 116 0.94 -16.19 -1.39
C GLY A 116 1.61 -15.52 -0.21
N ALA A 117 2.61 -14.68 -0.46
CA ALA A 117 3.28 -13.90 0.59
C ALA A 117 2.29 -12.94 1.27
N SER A 118 1.43 -12.31 0.47
CA SER A 118 0.42 -11.38 0.99
C SER A 118 -0.61 -12.07 1.85
N ALA A 119 -1.13 -13.21 1.40
CA ALA A 119 -2.11 -13.99 2.16
C ALA A 119 -1.51 -14.61 3.42
N ALA A 120 -0.21 -14.93 3.41
CA ALA A 120 0.49 -15.40 4.61
C ALA A 120 0.58 -14.28 5.66
N ALA A 121 0.84 -13.05 5.21
CA ALA A 121 0.91 -11.89 6.10
C ALA A 121 -0.47 -11.46 6.58
N TYR A 122 -1.49 -11.58 5.72
CA TYR A 122 -2.85 -11.16 6.03
C TYR A 122 -3.85 -12.11 5.38
N PRO A 123 -4.24 -13.21 6.04
CA PRO A 123 -5.13 -14.23 5.47
C PRO A 123 -6.46 -13.73 4.89
N PRO A 124 -7.09 -12.65 5.42
CA PRO A 124 -8.34 -12.15 4.82
C PRO A 124 -8.26 -11.76 3.34
N TYR A 125 -7.07 -11.57 2.77
CA TYR A 125 -6.94 -11.29 1.33
C TYR A 125 -7.62 -12.37 0.47
N ASN A 126 -7.51 -13.64 0.85
CA ASN A 126 -8.17 -14.72 0.10
C ASN A 126 -9.70 -14.59 0.15
N GLU A 127 -10.24 -14.18 1.30
CA GLU A 127 -11.67 -13.95 1.43
C GLU A 127 -12.12 -12.75 0.60
N TYR A 128 -11.30 -11.70 0.54
CA TYR A 128 -11.61 -10.52 -0.26
C TYR A 128 -11.65 -10.86 -1.75
N GLN A 129 -10.71 -11.67 -2.23
CA GLN A 129 -10.72 -12.10 -3.63
C GLN A 129 -11.94 -12.96 -3.92
N ALA A 130 -12.37 -13.78 -2.98
CA ALA A 130 -13.55 -14.62 -3.16
C ALA A 130 -14.85 -13.82 -3.24
N LYS A 131 -14.87 -12.60 -2.68
CA LYS A 131 -16.06 -11.74 -2.67
C LYS A 131 -16.29 -10.99 -3.97
N THR A 132 -15.28 -10.88 -4.84
CA THR A 132 -15.36 -10.03 -6.02
C THR A 132 -14.93 -10.79 -7.27
N ASP A 133 -15.57 -10.46 -8.40
CA ASP A 133 -15.18 -11.02 -9.70
C ASP A 133 -13.96 -10.32 -10.29
N ARG A 134 -13.62 -9.11 -9.82
CA ARG A 134 -12.43 -8.44 -10.32
C ARG A 134 -11.17 -9.13 -9.79
N LYS A 135 -10.15 -9.17 -10.62
CA LYS A 135 -8.83 -9.66 -10.20
C LYS A 135 -8.18 -8.56 -9.37
N ILE A 136 -8.00 -8.81 -8.07
CA ILE A 136 -7.42 -7.81 -7.17
C ILE A 136 -6.00 -7.46 -7.62
N PRO A 137 -5.71 -6.17 -7.87
CA PRO A 137 -4.38 -5.78 -8.33
C PRO A 137 -3.30 -6.07 -7.31
N VAL A 138 -2.16 -6.55 -7.79
CA VAL A 138 -0.97 -6.80 -6.99
C VAL A 138 0.15 -5.98 -7.60
N PHE A 139 0.82 -5.18 -6.77
CA PHE A 139 1.95 -4.35 -7.18
C PHE A 139 3.18 -4.77 -6.40
N PHE A 140 4.34 -4.69 -7.05
CA PHE A 140 5.61 -4.90 -6.37
C PHE A 140 6.40 -3.60 -6.35
N ALA A 141 6.69 -3.11 -5.15
CA ALA A 141 7.46 -1.89 -4.96
C ALA A 141 8.91 -2.29 -4.73
N GLU A 142 9.79 -1.86 -5.62
CA GLU A 142 11.20 -2.21 -5.60
C GLU A 142 12.04 -0.97 -5.28
N ARG A 143 13.10 -1.15 -4.48
CA ARG A 143 13.95 -0.03 -4.09
C ARG A 143 14.63 0.57 -5.29
N VAL A 144 14.65 1.90 -5.33
CA VAL A 144 15.40 2.64 -6.33
C VAL A 144 16.86 2.64 -5.89
N GLN A 145 17.75 2.21 -6.77
CA GLN A 145 19.18 2.18 -6.47
C GLN A 145 19.71 3.61 -6.37
N PRO A 146 20.52 3.93 -5.36
CA PRO A 146 21.14 5.25 -5.24
C PRO A 146 22.14 5.54 -6.37
#